data_4bc92f9ad9a24583017ddb8e4f5e8c05
#
_entry.id   4bc92f9ad9a24583017ddb8e4f5e8c05
#
_cell.length_a   1.000
_cell.length_b   1.000
_cell.length_c   1.000
_cell.angle_alpha   90.00
_cell.angle_beta   90.00
_cell.angle_gamma   90.00
#
_symmetry.space_group_name_H-M   'P 1'
#
loop_
_entity.id
_entity.type
_entity.pdbx_description
1 polymer ?
#
loop_
_entity_poly.entity_id
_entity_poly.type
_entity_poly.pdbx_seq_one_letter_code
_entity_poly.pdbx_strand_id
1 'polypeptide(L)'
;IKSLNSFEKTMTIFWLLGPFIYLIERDPADFWLTSIGIIFLIRCIKQKDWEWTSQIWFKSALALWLIGLFSAITSQDPSFTFQQGFVWIRFPLYAAAAQVWLAKDRDIRIVMLISMLIGMLIMSGILVAETIIEPKPRLMWPYGDLVPGSYLAKVSLPLFCVLIAIASSKKSKAGVFSGIIGLISIGVSPLTGERTNFLIRACSGVLSSIVWKPKLMMISLLVLIKIIAVLFLLVNRPDLGIRFGKNFVENLPLVHTSYKNEHWGSWRGGIQQGLLTPIKGIGPSGTRNTCKNLNPTLPKWLPGMNYCGNHPHNFYVQLFAEAGIIGLIFGCIMFVSIIITCFRARLENFNCPMAATAFVVPLGLFFPLQQFGSFYGQWGNLFIWFAIAFAISQYQGW
;
A
#
# COMPACT_ATOMS: atom_id res chain seq x y z
N ILE A 1 16.63 15.75 17.26
CA ILE A 1 15.59 16.80 17.45
C ILE A 1 16.19 18.10 18.02
N LYS A 2 17.23 18.03 18.89
CA LYS A 2 17.85 19.23 19.50
C LYS A 2 18.57 20.12 18.47
N SER A 3 19.07 19.59 17.37
CA SER A 3 19.81 20.32 16.33
C SER A 3 18.93 20.92 15.23
N LEU A 4 17.63 20.63 15.19
CA LEU A 4 16.70 21.14 14.18
C LEU A 4 16.33 22.60 14.45
N ASN A 5 16.24 23.41 13.41
CA ASN A 5 15.69 24.75 13.51
C ASN A 5 14.16 24.73 13.76
N SER A 6 13.57 25.87 14.08
CA SER A 6 12.13 25.94 14.43
C SER A 6 11.21 25.42 13.32
N PHE A 7 11.51 25.74 12.07
CA PHE A 7 10.74 25.28 10.91
C PHE A 7 10.83 23.76 10.73
N GLU A 8 12.04 23.20 10.81
CA GLU A 8 12.24 21.76 10.70
C GLU A 8 11.54 20.99 11.83
N LYS A 9 11.55 21.50 13.05
CA LYS A 9 10.79 20.93 14.18
C LYS A 9 9.28 20.92 13.87
N THR A 10 8.74 22.03 13.39
CA THR A 10 7.32 22.12 13.01
C THR A 10 6.98 21.11 11.93
N MET A 11 7.80 21.00 10.89
CA MET A 11 7.59 20.04 9.80
C MET A 11 7.72 18.59 10.25
N THR A 12 8.65 18.30 11.17
CA THR A 12 8.77 16.98 11.78
C THR A 12 7.51 16.62 12.57
N ILE A 13 7.01 17.53 13.41
CA ILE A 13 5.75 17.31 14.16
C ILE A 13 4.60 17.11 13.17
N PHE A 14 4.48 17.96 12.15
CA PHE A 14 3.46 17.85 11.13
C PHE A 14 3.50 16.49 10.40
N TRP A 15 4.68 15.98 10.10
CA TRP A 15 4.86 14.64 9.52
C TRP A 15 4.45 13.53 10.49
N LEU A 16 4.81 13.63 11.77
CA LEU A 16 4.48 12.64 12.81
C LEU A 16 2.97 12.55 13.10
N LEU A 17 2.19 13.56 12.75
CA LEU A 17 0.72 13.54 12.86
C LEU A 17 0.04 12.67 11.79
N GLY A 18 0.76 12.22 10.76
CA GLY A 18 0.21 11.45 9.65
C GLY A 18 -0.72 10.31 10.07
N PRO A 19 -0.30 9.36 10.93
CA PRO A 19 -1.17 8.26 11.36
C PRO A 19 -2.51 8.70 11.94
N PHE A 20 -2.59 9.87 12.58
CA PHE A 20 -3.83 10.42 13.15
C PHE A 20 -4.67 11.13 12.11
N ILE A 21 -4.06 11.85 11.19
CA ILE A 21 -4.76 12.53 10.09
C ILE A 21 -5.46 11.50 9.19
N TYR A 22 -4.81 10.36 8.96
CA TYR A 22 -5.42 9.26 8.23
C TYR A 22 -6.63 8.61 8.93
N LEU A 23 -6.82 8.81 10.24
CA LEU A 23 -8.01 8.34 10.96
C LEU A 23 -9.23 9.25 10.75
N ILE A 24 -9.03 10.48 10.31
CA ILE A 24 -10.11 11.46 10.17
C ILE A 24 -10.87 11.20 8.87
N GLU A 25 -10.24 11.46 7.73
CA GLU A 25 -10.88 11.39 6.41
C GLU A 25 -9.82 11.51 5.30
N ARG A 26 -10.26 11.23 4.05
CA ARG A 26 -9.42 11.30 2.85
C ARG A 26 -8.88 12.69 2.58
N ASP A 27 -9.73 13.72 2.61
CA ASP A 27 -9.34 15.06 2.16
C ASP A 27 -8.32 15.74 3.09
N PRO A 28 -8.42 15.66 4.43
CA PRO A 28 -7.34 16.08 5.33
C PRO A 28 -6.03 15.34 5.08
N ALA A 29 -6.09 14.02 4.82
CA ALA A 29 -4.90 13.22 4.56
C ALA A 29 -4.24 13.59 3.22
N ASP A 30 -5.02 13.88 2.19
CA ASP A 30 -4.54 14.31 0.88
C ASP A 30 -3.89 15.71 0.95
N PHE A 31 -4.54 16.64 1.64
CA PHE A 31 -3.97 17.95 1.90
C PHE A 31 -2.65 17.87 2.66
N TRP A 32 -2.59 17.05 3.71
CA TRP A 32 -1.40 16.86 4.53
C TRP A 32 -0.22 16.32 3.71
N LEU A 33 -0.43 15.25 2.95
CA LEU A 33 0.60 14.63 2.13
C LEU A 33 1.08 15.58 1.02
N THR A 34 0.14 16.24 0.34
CA THR A 34 0.44 17.19 -0.74
C THR A 34 1.23 18.39 -0.22
N SER A 35 0.85 18.92 0.94
CA SER A 35 1.55 20.05 1.58
C SER A 35 3.01 19.70 1.90
N ILE A 36 3.27 18.49 2.42
CA ILE A 36 4.65 18.01 2.66
C ILE A 36 5.45 17.99 1.36
N GLY A 37 4.88 17.44 0.28
CA GLY A 37 5.55 17.40 -1.03
C GLY A 37 5.88 18.79 -1.58
N ILE A 38 4.96 19.73 -1.49
CA ILE A 38 5.17 21.12 -1.95
C ILE A 38 6.23 21.83 -1.11
N ILE A 39 6.15 21.73 0.23
CA ILE A 39 7.11 22.35 1.13
C ILE A 39 8.50 21.76 0.94
N PHE A 40 8.59 20.46 0.68
CA PHE A 40 9.84 19.80 0.33
C PHE A 40 10.46 20.35 -0.95
N LEU A 41 9.68 20.55 -2.02
CA LEU A 41 10.17 21.17 -3.25
C LEU A 41 10.67 22.59 -3.02
N ILE A 42 9.93 23.40 -2.25
CA ILE A 42 10.36 24.77 -1.90
C ILE A 42 11.70 24.72 -1.13
N ARG A 43 11.85 23.77 -0.19
CA ARG A 43 13.13 23.55 0.50
C ARG A 43 14.23 23.19 -0.47
N CYS A 44 14.00 22.25 -1.38
CA CYS A 44 15.00 21.83 -2.37
C CYS A 44 15.45 22.99 -3.27
N ILE A 45 14.53 23.84 -3.72
CA ILE A 45 14.84 25.04 -4.49
C ILE A 45 15.74 25.99 -3.70
N LYS A 46 15.38 26.29 -2.42
CA LYS A 46 16.12 27.20 -1.54
C LYS A 46 17.51 26.69 -1.19
N GLN A 47 17.65 25.40 -0.95
CA GLN A 47 18.91 24.76 -0.51
C GLN A 47 19.73 24.20 -1.67
N LYS A 48 19.18 24.20 -2.89
CA LYS A 48 19.77 23.57 -4.10
C LYS A 48 20.06 22.09 -3.90
N ASP A 49 19.25 21.39 -3.09
CA ASP A 49 19.39 19.99 -2.71
C ASP A 49 18.55 19.11 -3.67
N TRP A 50 19.21 18.61 -4.72
CA TRP A 50 18.59 17.80 -5.78
C TRP A 50 19.21 16.41 -5.92
N GLU A 51 20.14 16.00 -5.06
CA GLU A 51 20.83 14.70 -5.14
C GLU A 51 19.87 13.51 -5.13
N TRP A 52 18.77 13.63 -4.39
CA TRP A 52 17.73 12.61 -4.28
C TRP A 52 17.06 12.29 -5.64
N THR A 53 17.09 13.21 -6.60
CA THR A 53 16.54 12.96 -7.95
C THR A 53 17.40 11.96 -8.76
N SER A 54 18.61 11.67 -8.32
CA SER A 54 19.51 10.68 -8.94
C SER A 54 19.05 9.25 -8.71
N GLN A 55 18.22 9.00 -7.70
CA GLN A 55 17.73 7.67 -7.31
C GLN A 55 16.90 7.02 -8.41
N ILE A 56 17.18 5.74 -8.70
CA ILE A 56 16.52 4.99 -9.79
C ILE A 56 15.00 4.92 -9.55
N TRP A 57 14.56 4.72 -8.31
CA TRP A 57 13.14 4.64 -8.01
C TRP A 57 12.42 5.96 -8.32
N PHE A 58 13.05 7.10 -8.04
CA PHE A 58 12.45 8.41 -8.31
C PHE A 58 12.48 8.75 -9.80
N LYS A 59 13.60 8.47 -10.49
CA LYS A 59 13.71 8.64 -11.96
C LYS A 59 12.64 7.82 -12.69
N SER A 60 12.42 6.58 -12.24
CA SER A 60 11.38 5.71 -12.82
C SER A 60 9.98 6.21 -12.52
N ALA A 61 9.72 6.75 -11.31
CA ALA A 61 8.46 7.39 -10.97
C ALA A 61 8.21 8.64 -11.81
N LEU A 62 9.24 9.47 -12.02
CA LEU A 62 9.16 10.66 -12.88
C LEU A 62 8.89 10.29 -14.33
N ALA A 63 9.60 9.29 -14.87
CA ALA A 63 9.37 8.79 -16.22
C ALA A 63 7.93 8.25 -16.38
N LEU A 64 7.45 7.44 -15.42
CA LEU A 64 6.08 6.94 -15.41
C LEU A 64 5.06 8.07 -15.37
N TRP A 65 5.30 9.11 -14.57
CA TRP A 65 4.45 10.29 -14.51
C TRP A 65 4.38 11.02 -15.87
N LEU A 66 5.52 11.27 -16.52
CA LEU A 66 5.57 11.90 -17.84
C LEU A 66 4.85 11.06 -18.91
N ILE A 67 5.04 9.74 -18.90
CA ILE A 67 4.32 8.80 -19.77
C ILE A 67 2.82 8.89 -19.53
N GLY A 68 2.39 8.92 -18.26
CA GLY A 68 0.98 9.08 -17.90
C GLY A 68 0.39 10.40 -18.42
N LEU A 69 1.11 11.52 -18.32
CA LEU A 69 0.69 12.80 -18.88
C LEU A 69 0.60 12.78 -20.41
N PHE A 70 1.57 12.15 -21.07
CA PHE A 70 1.52 11.95 -22.52
C PHE A 70 0.32 11.10 -22.94
N SER A 71 0.08 9.99 -22.22
CA SER A 71 -1.09 9.15 -22.44
C SER A 71 -2.40 9.93 -22.22
N ALA A 72 -2.45 10.81 -21.22
CA ALA A 72 -3.62 11.64 -20.93
C ALA A 72 -3.99 12.57 -22.09
N ILE A 73 -3.02 13.24 -22.71
CA ILE A 73 -3.24 14.17 -23.82
C ILE A 73 -3.90 13.46 -25.03
N THR A 74 -3.59 12.18 -25.22
CA THR A 74 -4.10 11.37 -26.35
C THR A 74 -5.29 10.49 -25.97
N SER A 75 -5.86 10.66 -24.78
CA SER A 75 -7.00 9.89 -24.27
C SER A 75 -8.35 10.39 -24.84
N GLN A 76 -9.43 9.65 -24.59
CA GLN A 76 -10.78 10.07 -24.96
C GLN A 76 -11.31 11.26 -24.13
N ASP A 77 -10.80 11.44 -22.89
CA ASP A 77 -11.13 12.56 -22.02
C ASP A 77 -9.82 13.16 -21.48
N PRO A 78 -9.14 14.01 -22.27
CA PRO A 78 -7.83 14.55 -21.91
C PRO A 78 -7.86 15.39 -20.63
N SER A 79 -8.93 16.15 -20.39
CA SER A 79 -9.02 17.02 -19.21
C SER A 79 -9.05 16.20 -17.92
N PHE A 80 -9.93 15.21 -17.86
CA PHE A 80 -10.05 14.34 -16.67
C PHE A 80 -8.78 13.53 -16.43
N THR A 81 -8.29 12.83 -17.46
CA THR A 81 -7.13 11.95 -17.34
C THR A 81 -5.85 12.71 -17.03
N PHE A 82 -5.70 13.93 -17.58
CA PHE A 82 -4.56 14.81 -17.25
C PHE A 82 -4.57 15.22 -15.77
N GLN A 83 -5.72 15.64 -15.25
CA GLN A 83 -5.82 15.98 -13.82
C GLN A 83 -5.45 14.79 -12.92
N GLN A 84 -5.94 13.58 -13.24
CA GLN A 84 -5.62 12.38 -12.47
C GLN A 84 -4.12 12.05 -12.55
N GLY A 85 -3.51 12.13 -13.71
CA GLY A 85 -2.08 11.89 -13.89
C GLY A 85 -1.21 12.97 -13.26
N PHE A 86 -1.59 14.27 -13.43
CA PHE A 86 -0.79 15.40 -12.94
C PHE A 86 -0.59 15.37 -11.43
N VAL A 87 -1.67 15.16 -10.68
CA VAL A 87 -1.61 15.17 -9.22
C VAL A 87 -0.89 13.95 -8.62
N TRP A 88 -0.67 12.88 -9.40
CA TRP A 88 -0.07 11.65 -8.90
C TRP A 88 1.39 11.83 -8.43
N ILE A 89 2.14 12.77 -9.00
CA ILE A 89 3.56 13.03 -8.67
C ILE A 89 3.78 13.38 -7.19
N ARG A 90 2.77 13.87 -6.49
CA ARG A 90 2.85 14.21 -5.06
C ARG A 90 3.23 13.02 -4.18
N PHE A 91 2.87 11.79 -4.58
CA PHE A 91 3.20 10.58 -3.83
C PHE A 91 4.70 10.27 -3.82
N PRO A 92 5.38 10.19 -4.97
CA PRO A 92 6.86 10.09 -5.00
C PRO A 92 7.56 11.27 -4.32
N LEU A 93 7.04 12.50 -4.44
CA LEU A 93 7.61 13.67 -3.76
C LEU A 93 7.50 13.56 -2.24
N TYR A 94 6.37 13.11 -1.72
CA TYR A 94 6.21 12.84 -0.30
C TYR A 94 7.19 11.76 0.20
N ALA A 95 7.38 10.69 -0.57
CA ALA A 95 8.31 9.64 -0.23
C ALA A 95 9.77 10.16 -0.21
N ALA A 96 10.14 11.00 -1.18
CA ALA A 96 11.44 11.67 -1.20
C ALA A 96 11.61 12.61 0.00
N ALA A 97 10.58 13.40 0.35
CA ALA A 97 10.61 14.26 1.53
C ALA A 97 10.87 13.48 2.82
N ALA A 98 10.23 12.32 2.97
CA ALA A 98 10.44 11.46 4.13
C ALA A 98 11.88 10.92 4.18
N GLN A 99 12.39 10.40 3.06
CA GLN A 99 13.73 9.81 2.97
C GLN A 99 14.83 10.84 3.22
N VAL A 100 14.75 11.99 2.56
CA VAL A 100 15.85 12.97 2.49
C VAL A 100 15.86 13.91 3.68
N TRP A 101 14.71 14.22 4.21
CA TRP A 101 14.55 15.32 5.15
C TRP A 101 13.91 14.89 6.47
N LEU A 102 12.63 14.47 6.43
CA LEU A 102 11.82 14.33 7.65
C LEU A 102 12.21 13.13 8.51
N ALA A 103 12.60 12.02 7.90
CA ALA A 103 12.95 10.76 8.58
C ALA A 103 14.45 10.48 8.61
N LYS A 104 15.30 11.48 8.40
CA LYS A 104 16.76 11.32 8.37
C LYS A 104 17.32 10.86 9.72
N ASP A 105 16.73 11.35 10.82
CA ASP A 105 17.12 10.98 12.18
C ASP A 105 16.42 9.67 12.60
N ARG A 106 17.19 8.75 13.19
CA ARG A 106 16.69 7.48 13.73
C ARG A 106 15.62 7.69 14.81
N ASP A 107 15.81 8.67 15.70
CA ASP A 107 14.86 8.92 16.79
C ASP A 107 13.51 9.39 16.25
N ILE A 108 13.51 10.20 15.19
CA ILE A 108 12.28 10.61 14.50
C ILE A 108 11.55 9.41 13.92
N ARG A 109 12.28 8.45 13.31
CA ARG A 109 11.67 7.21 12.80
C ARG A 109 11.07 6.36 13.92
N ILE A 110 11.72 6.31 15.09
CA ILE A 110 11.17 5.62 16.28
C ILE A 110 9.88 6.31 16.75
N VAL A 111 9.86 7.64 16.83
CA VAL A 111 8.65 8.40 17.21
C VAL A 111 7.54 8.19 16.19
N MET A 112 7.82 8.12 14.89
CA MET A 112 6.84 7.76 13.87
C MET A 112 6.25 6.35 14.09
N LEU A 113 7.07 5.37 14.49
CA LEU A 113 6.54 4.03 14.86
C LEU A 113 5.62 4.09 16.08
N ILE A 114 5.90 4.97 17.05
CA ILE A 114 5.01 5.20 18.20
C ILE A 114 3.70 5.84 17.74
N SER A 115 3.75 6.82 16.83
CA SER A 115 2.55 7.43 16.22
C SER A 115 1.72 6.39 15.47
N MET A 116 2.38 5.52 14.68
CA MET A 116 1.70 4.40 13.99
C MET A 116 1.08 3.41 14.99
N LEU A 117 1.75 3.15 16.13
CA LEU A 117 1.24 2.26 17.17
C LEU A 117 -0.05 2.81 17.78
N ILE A 118 -0.04 4.07 18.17
CA ILE A 118 -1.23 4.72 18.75
C ILE A 118 -2.37 4.75 17.72
N GLY A 119 -2.08 5.16 16.49
CA GLY A 119 -3.08 5.17 15.41
C GLY A 119 -3.65 3.78 15.13
N MET A 120 -2.80 2.74 15.12
CA MET A 120 -3.22 1.36 14.94
C MET A 120 -4.12 0.86 16.08
N LEU A 121 -3.80 1.21 17.32
CA LEU A 121 -4.63 0.84 18.49
C LEU A 121 -5.99 1.55 18.45
N ILE A 122 -6.02 2.84 18.09
CA ILE A 122 -7.27 3.60 17.91
C ILE A 122 -8.12 2.95 16.81
N MET A 123 -7.55 2.69 15.63
CA MET A 123 -8.28 2.04 14.54
C MET A 123 -8.77 0.65 14.94
N SER A 124 -7.96 -0.13 15.65
CA SER A 124 -8.37 -1.45 16.14
C SER A 124 -9.54 -1.34 17.12
N GLY A 125 -9.53 -0.35 18.01
CA GLY A 125 -10.64 -0.06 18.93
C GLY A 125 -11.92 0.32 18.20
N ILE A 126 -11.83 1.18 17.19
CA ILE A 126 -12.96 1.58 16.32
C ILE A 126 -13.58 0.36 15.63
N LEU A 127 -12.77 -0.52 15.05
CA LEU A 127 -13.22 -1.70 14.34
C LEU A 127 -13.87 -2.74 15.28
N VAL A 128 -13.33 -2.91 16.48
CA VAL A 128 -13.93 -3.76 17.50
C VAL A 128 -15.27 -3.17 17.95
N ALA A 129 -15.34 -1.86 18.19
CA ALA A 129 -16.59 -1.19 18.55
C ALA A 129 -17.66 -1.34 17.46
N GLU A 130 -17.31 -1.11 16.18
CA GLU A 130 -18.24 -1.32 15.06
C GLU A 130 -18.71 -2.78 14.97
N THR A 131 -17.82 -3.76 15.20
CA THR A 131 -18.19 -5.18 15.21
C THR A 131 -19.24 -5.50 16.27
N ILE A 132 -19.21 -4.82 17.42
CA ILE A 132 -20.14 -5.03 18.53
C ILE A 132 -21.45 -4.26 18.32
N ILE A 133 -21.36 -2.99 17.88
CA ILE A 133 -22.50 -2.08 17.78
C ILE A 133 -23.28 -2.31 16.48
N GLU A 134 -22.58 -2.47 15.37
CA GLU A 134 -23.17 -2.57 14.04
C GLU A 134 -22.46 -3.64 13.18
N PRO A 135 -22.64 -4.93 13.50
CA PRO A 135 -21.94 -6.01 12.82
C PRO A 135 -22.27 -6.09 11.33
N LYS A 136 -21.25 -5.90 10.47
CA LYS A 136 -21.37 -5.95 9.01
C LYS A 136 -20.34 -6.92 8.42
N PRO A 137 -20.58 -7.51 7.23
CA PRO A 137 -19.60 -8.35 6.53
C PRO A 137 -18.34 -7.59 6.09
N ARG A 138 -18.43 -6.26 5.99
CA ARG A 138 -17.32 -5.33 5.81
C ARG A 138 -17.51 -4.15 6.73
N LEU A 139 -16.55 -3.93 7.61
CA LEU A 139 -16.55 -2.79 8.51
C LEU A 139 -16.22 -1.51 7.73
N MET A 140 -16.83 -0.39 8.12
CA MET A 140 -16.79 0.87 7.41
C MET A 140 -16.33 2.05 8.26
N TRP A 141 -16.35 1.92 9.59
CA TRP A 141 -15.96 3.00 10.49
C TRP A 141 -14.44 3.23 10.46
N PRO A 142 -13.96 4.48 10.54
CA PRO A 142 -14.73 5.73 10.64
C PRO A 142 -15.15 6.34 9.30
N TYR A 143 -14.82 5.72 8.18
CA TYR A 143 -14.85 6.34 6.84
C TYR A 143 -16.19 6.22 6.10
N GLY A 144 -17.17 5.53 6.64
CA GLY A 144 -18.44 5.29 5.95
C GLY A 144 -18.34 4.19 4.88
N ASP A 145 -18.20 4.54 3.62
CA ASP A 145 -18.09 3.61 2.48
C ASP A 145 -16.65 3.15 2.19
N LEU A 146 -15.67 3.80 2.80
CA LEU A 146 -14.25 3.49 2.60
C LEU A 146 -13.80 2.31 3.47
N VAL A 147 -12.78 1.61 3.01
CA VAL A 147 -12.36 0.35 3.60
C VAL A 147 -11.31 0.58 4.72
N PRO A 148 -11.69 0.51 6.00
CA PRO A 148 -10.79 0.80 7.13
C PRO A 148 -9.69 -0.25 7.32
N GLY A 149 -9.89 -1.48 6.83
CA GLY A 149 -8.85 -2.51 6.83
C GLY A 149 -7.60 -2.11 6.08
N SER A 150 -7.70 -1.18 5.12
CA SER A 150 -6.54 -0.61 4.42
C SER A 150 -5.63 0.20 5.34
N TYR A 151 -6.18 0.88 6.36
CA TYR A 151 -5.36 1.56 7.38
C TYR A 151 -4.47 0.55 8.11
N LEU A 152 -5.07 -0.51 8.67
CA LEU A 152 -4.33 -1.55 9.37
C LEU A 152 -3.30 -2.24 8.47
N ALA A 153 -3.68 -2.57 7.23
CA ALA A 153 -2.84 -3.35 6.35
C ALA A 153 -1.72 -2.56 5.68
N LYS A 154 -1.83 -1.25 5.58
CA LYS A 154 -0.90 -0.40 4.83
C LYS A 154 -0.23 0.64 5.71
N VAL A 155 -0.98 1.54 6.39
CA VAL A 155 -0.39 2.60 7.22
C VAL A 155 0.42 2.00 8.37
N SER A 156 -0.09 0.99 9.05
CA SER A 156 0.62 0.36 10.16
C SER A 156 1.51 -0.84 9.75
N LEU A 157 1.66 -1.12 8.45
CA LEU A 157 2.47 -2.25 7.97
C LEU A 157 3.94 -2.16 8.38
N PRO A 158 4.63 -1.00 8.26
CA PRO A 158 6.01 -0.89 8.71
C PRO A 158 6.17 -1.21 10.21
N LEU A 159 5.29 -0.65 11.05
CA LEU A 159 5.26 -0.96 12.48
C LEU A 159 5.06 -2.45 12.72
N PHE A 160 4.08 -3.06 12.05
CA PHE A 160 3.77 -4.47 12.19
C PHE A 160 4.98 -5.37 11.87
N CYS A 161 5.70 -5.09 10.77
CA CYS A 161 6.91 -5.81 10.40
C CYS A 161 7.99 -5.70 11.50
N VAL A 162 8.18 -4.51 12.06
CA VAL A 162 9.13 -4.26 13.15
C VAL A 162 8.72 -4.99 14.44
N LEU A 163 7.45 -4.96 14.82
CA LEU A 163 6.94 -5.65 16.00
C LEU A 163 7.18 -7.17 15.92
N ILE A 164 6.89 -7.77 14.76
CA ILE A 164 7.12 -9.20 14.55
C ILE A 164 8.62 -9.53 14.58
N ALA A 165 9.46 -8.69 14.01
CA ALA A 165 10.92 -8.86 14.07
C ALA A 165 11.43 -8.82 15.53
N ILE A 166 11.00 -7.84 16.31
CA ILE A 166 11.35 -7.72 17.73
C ILE A 166 10.86 -8.94 18.52
N ALA A 167 9.62 -9.36 18.33
CA ALA A 167 9.05 -10.55 18.97
C ALA A 167 9.83 -11.83 18.64
N SER A 168 10.37 -11.94 17.43
CA SER A 168 11.17 -13.07 16.98
C SER A 168 12.60 -13.06 17.56
N SER A 169 13.11 -11.94 18.11
CA SER A 169 14.54 -11.78 18.41
C SER A 169 14.96 -12.24 19.79
N LYS A 170 14.20 -11.99 20.86
CA LYS A 170 14.62 -12.26 22.25
C LYS A 170 13.44 -12.66 23.14
N LYS A 171 13.73 -13.53 24.14
CA LYS A 171 12.87 -13.70 25.33
C LYS A 171 13.02 -12.48 26.26
N SER A 172 12.59 -11.31 25.80
CA SER A 172 12.61 -10.07 26.60
C SER A 172 11.20 -9.55 26.79
N LYS A 173 10.96 -8.73 27.82
CA LYS A 173 9.65 -8.07 28.03
C LYS A 173 9.20 -7.30 26.80
N ALA A 174 10.13 -6.61 26.13
CA ALA A 174 9.86 -5.91 24.86
C ALA A 174 9.43 -6.86 23.74
N GLY A 175 10.06 -8.04 23.61
CA GLY A 175 9.68 -9.06 22.63
C GLY A 175 8.29 -9.62 22.89
N VAL A 176 7.95 -9.91 24.15
CA VAL A 176 6.60 -10.36 24.53
C VAL A 176 5.55 -9.30 24.24
N PHE A 177 5.79 -8.06 24.66
CA PHE A 177 4.89 -6.94 24.42
C PHE A 177 4.66 -6.68 22.92
N SER A 178 5.74 -6.65 22.11
CA SER A 178 5.67 -6.51 20.65
C SER A 178 4.87 -7.67 20.02
N GLY A 179 5.06 -8.88 20.52
CA GLY A 179 4.31 -10.05 20.09
C GLY A 179 2.81 -9.90 20.36
N ILE A 180 2.42 -9.53 21.56
CA ILE A 180 1.01 -9.33 21.94
C ILE A 180 0.36 -8.28 21.02
N ILE A 181 0.98 -7.12 20.82
CA ILE A 181 0.45 -6.07 19.95
C ILE A 181 0.33 -6.56 18.50
N GLY A 182 1.36 -7.23 17.99
CA GLY A 182 1.33 -7.84 16.66
C GLY A 182 0.16 -8.82 16.50
N LEU A 183 -0.09 -9.65 17.51
CA LEU A 183 -1.17 -10.63 17.53
C LEU A 183 -2.55 -9.98 17.59
N ILE A 184 -2.75 -8.95 18.42
CA ILE A 184 -4.01 -8.16 18.44
C ILE A 184 -4.30 -7.61 17.04
N SER A 185 -3.30 -7.00 16.43
CA SER A 185 -3.42 -6.44 15.08
C SER A 185 -3.75 -7.48 14.00
N ILE A 186 -3.23 -8.70 14.12
CA ILE A 186 -3.58 -9.82 13.24
C ILE A 186 -5.01 -10.29 13.51
N GLY A 187 -5.43 -10.37 14.77
CA GLY A 187 -6.77 -10.81 15.17
C GLY A 187 -7.87 -9.86 14.72
N VAL A 188 -7.62 -8.55 14.72
CA VAL A 188 -8.60 -7.53 14.26
C VAL A 188 -8.70 -7.49 12.73
N SER A 189 -7.63 -7.79 12.00
CA SER A 189 -7.61 -7.69 10.53
C SER A 189 -8.72 -8.48 9.82
N PRO A 190 -9.06 -9.73 10.18
CA PRO A 190 -10.16 -10.46 9.54
C PRO A 190 -11.54 -9.86 9.79
N LEU A 191 -11.76 -9.17 10.93
CA LEU A 191 -13.04 -8.52 11.25
C LEU A 191 -13.44 -7.48 10.18
N THR A 192 -12.46 -6.87 9.52
CA THR A 192 -12.71 -5.91 8.45
C THR A 192 -13.39 -6.52 7.22
N GLY A 193 -13.44 -7.86 7.11
CA GLY A 193 -13.95 -8.55 5.93
C GLY A 193 -13.04 -8.44 4.68
N GLU A 194 -11.81 -7.94 4.81
CA GLU A 194 -10.89 -7.67 3.70
C GLU A 194 -9.81 -8.73 3.54
N ARG A 195 -10.05 -9.66 2.63
CA ARG A 195 -9.17 -10.81 2.37
C ARG A 195 -7.75 -10.40 1.97
N THR A 196 -7.62 -9.45 1.05
CA THR A 196 -6.32 -8.99 0.55
C THR A 196 -5.49 -8.33 1.65
N ASN A 197 -6.10 -7.45 2.45
CA ASN A 197 -5.43 -6.80 3.57
C ASN A 197 -4.99 -7.79 4.64
N PHE A 198 -5.81 -8.81 4.91
CA PHE A 198 -5.45 -9.92 5.79
C PHE A 198 -4.23 -10.70 5.27
N LEU A 199 -4.20 -11.03 3.96
CA LEU A 199 -3.09 -11.74 3.33
C LEU A 199 -1.79 -10.93 3.34
N ILE A 200 -1.85 -9.62 3.05
CA ILE A 200 -0.66 -8.73 3.14
C ILE A 200 0.00 -8.86 4.52
N ARG A 201 -0.80 -8.69 5.57
CA ARG A 201 -0.28 -8.79 6.95
C ARG A 201 0.23 -10.19 7.27
N ALA A 202 -0.47 -11.21 6.76
CA ALA A 202 -0.06 -12.59 6.94
C ALA A 202 1.33 -12.86 6.40
N CYS A 203 1.50 -12.61 5.11
CA CYS A 203 2.73 -12.88 4.40
C CYS A 203 3.87 -11.98 4.90
N SER A 204 3.59 -10.69 5.14
CA SER A 204 4.59 -9.77 5.68
C SER A 204 5.03 -10.14 7.09
N GLY A 205 4.13 -10.65 7.94
CA GLY A 205 4.50 -11.14 9.27
C GLY A 205 5.43 -12.35 9.22
N VAL A 206 5.06 -13.37 8.43
CA VAL A 206 5.90 -14.56 8.23
C VAL A 206 7.27 -14.16 7.66
N LEU A 207 7.28 -13.33 6.62
CA LEU A 207 8.53 -12.90 5.99
C LEU A 207 9.40 -12.07 6.94
N SER A 208 8.83 -11.16 7.74
CA SER A 208 9.56 -10.38 8.74
C SER A 208 10.22 -11.26 9.79
N SER A 209 9.53 -12.33 10.22
CA SER A 209 10.09 -13.31 11.16
C SER A 209 11.27 -14.07 10.55
N ILE A 210 11.12 -14.54 9.29
CA ILE A 210 12.18 -15.29 8.57
C ILE A 210 13.40 -14.41 8.33
N VAL A 211 13.17 -13.19 7.88
CA VAL A 211 14.22 -12.24 7.50
C VAL A 211 15.07 -11.79 8.67
N TRP A 212 14.47 -11.60 9.85
CA TRP A 212 15.19 -11.07 11.00
C TRP A 212 15.95 -12.17 11.77
N LYS A 213 15.23 -13.08 12.40
CA LYS A 213 15.77 -14.22 13.13
C LYS A 213 14.77 -15.36 13.07
N PRO A 214 14.93 -16.28 12.13
CA PRO A 214 13.93 -17.33 11.92
C PRO A 214 13.81 -18.19 13.17
N LYS A 215 12.67 -18.09 13.84
CA LYS A 215 12.24 -19.01 14.89
C LYS A 215 11.00 -19.70 14.42
N LEU A 216 11.11 -21.01 14.15
CA LEU A 216 10.00 -21.83 13.70
C LEU A 216 8.79 -21.69 14.62
N MET A 217 9.01 -21.62 15.93
CA MET A 217 7.96 -21.39 16.93
C MET A 217 7.16 -20.10 16.68
N MET A 218 7.82 -18.98 16.32
CA MET A 218 7.11 -17.73 16.04
C MET A 218 6.30 -17.83 14.75
N ILE A 219 6.86 -18.44 13.73
CA ILE A 219 6.17 -18.67 12.44
C ILE A 219 4.95 -19.55 12.68
N SER A 220 5.11 -20.66 13.41
CA SER A 220 4.02 -21.57 13.75
C SER A 220 2.93 -20.87 14.57
N LEU A 221 3.31 -20.04 15.55
CA LEU A 221 2.37 -19.26 16.35
C LEU A 221 1.59 -18.25 15.51
N LEU A 222 2.24 -17.53 14.60
CA LEU A 222 1.58 -16.60 13.68
C LEU A 222 0.58 -17.32 12.77
N VAL A 223 0.94 -18.49 12.26
CA VAL A 223 0.06 -19.32 11.41
C VAL A 223 -1.11 -19.85 12.25
N LEU A 224 -0.83 -20.40 13.43
CA LEU A 224 -1.85 -20.97 14.32
C LEU A 224 -2.90 -19.93 14.73
N ILE A 225 -2.48 -18.72 15.14
CA ILE A 225 -3.40 -17.66 15.53
C ILE A 225 -4.28 -17.23 14.37
N LYS A 226 -3.75 -17.21 13.13
CA LYS A 226 -4.57 -16.93 11.95
C LYS A 226 -5.60 -18.02 11.71
N ILE A 227 -5.21 -19.27 11.83
CA ILE A 227 -6.15 -20.39 11.70
C ILE A 227 -7.23 -20.27 12.77
N ILE A 228 -6.86 -20.03 14.03
CA ILE A 228 -7.82 -19.85 15.14
C ILE A 228 -8.74 -18.66 14.88
N ALA A 229 -8.20 -17.51 14.44
CA ALA A 229 -9.02 -16.33 14.13
C ALA A 229 -10.00 -16.61 12.99
N VAL A 230 -9.59 -17.29 11.95
CA VAL A 230 -10.48 -17.68 10.85
C VAL A 230 -11.53 -18.68 11.32
N LEU A 231 -11.14 -19.72 12.07
CA LEU A 231 -12.09 -20.70 12.62
C LEU A 231 -13.11 -20.04 13.57
N PHE A 232 -12.64 -19.14 14.43
CA PHE A 232 -13.52 -18.37 15.31
C PHE A 232 -14.56 -17.56 14.52
N LEU A 233 -14.14 -16.91 13.44
CA LEU A 233 -15.04 -16.17 12.56
C LEU A 233 -16.01 -17.09 11.82
N LEU A 234 -15.55 -18.26 11.35
CA LEU A 234 -16.41 -19.26 10.69
C LEU A 234 -17.56 -19.71 11.59
N VAL A 235 -17.31 -19.83 12.90
CA VAL A 235 -18.31 -20.28 13.88
C VAL A 235 -19.24 -19.13 14.30
N ASN A 236 -18.68 -17.97 14.64
CA ASN A 236 -19.42 -16.88 15.25
C ASN A 236 -19.94 -15.82 14.26
N ARG A 237 -19.40 -15.80 13.04
CA ARG A 237 -19.73 -14.86 11.96
C ARG A 237 -19.84 -15.61 10.63
N PRO A 238 -20.96 -16.32 10.38
CA PRO A 238 -21.16 -17.10 9.15
C PRO A 238 -21.01 -16.27 7.87
N ASP A 239 -21.38 -14.99 7.92
CA ASP A 239 -21.20 -14.02 6.84
C ASP A 239 -19.73 -13.84 6.43
N LEU A 240 -18.83 -13.70 7.41
CA LEU A 240 -17.38 -13.66 7.18
C LEU A 240 -16.84 -15.04 6.82
N GLY A 241 -17.40 -16.10 7.39
CA GLY A 241 -17.03 -17.48 7.07
C GLY A 241 -17.24 -17.81 5.60
N ILE A 242 -18.37 -17.47 5.03
CA ILE A 242 -18.64 -17.61 3.60
C ILE A 242 -17.64 -16.77 2.78
N ARG A 243 -17.34 -15.56 3.23
CA ARG A 243 -16.44 -14.64 2.55
C ARG A 243 -15.00 -15.10 2.52
N PHE A 244 -14.46 -15.59 3.64
CA PHE A 244 -13.08 -16.09 3.75
C PHE A 244 -12.92 -17.54 3.30
N GLY A 245 -13.96 -18.35 3.35
CA GLY A 245 -13.98 -19.74 2.92
C GLY A 245 -14.42 -19.91 1.47
N LYS A 246 -15.73 -20.16 1.25
CA LYS A 246 -16.29 -20.49 -0.06
C LYS A 246 -15.94 -19.45 -1.13
N ASN A 247 -16.22 -18.16 -0.86
CA ASN A 247 -15.95 -17.10 -1.82
C ASN A 247 -14.45 -16.87 -2.08
N PHE A 248 -13.57 -17.24 -1.14
CA PHE A 248 -12.13 -17.13 -1.36
C PHE A 248 -11.66 -18.19 -2.36
N VAL A 249 -12.05 -19.45 -2.17
CA VAL A 249 -11.67 -20.55 -3.06
C VAL A 249 -12.26 -20.36 -4.46
N GLU A 250 -13.53 -19.98 -4.54
CA GLU A 250 -14.22 -19.74 -5.82
C GLU A 250 -13.67 -18.56 -6.61
N ASN A 251 -13.00 -17.62 -5.93
CA ASN A 251 -12.42 -16.43 -6.56
C ASN A 251 -10.91 -16.53 -6.82
N LEU A 252 -10.28 -17.67 -6.54
CA LEU A 252 -8.88 -17.88 -6.94
C LEU A 252 -8.78 -17.98 -8.47
N PRO A 253 -7.92 -17.18 -9.12
CA PRO A 253 -7.80 -17.17 -10.59
C PRO A 253 -7.39 -18.53 -11.17
N LEU A 254 -6.74 -19.38 -10.36
CA LEU A 254 -6.21 -20.68 -10.73
C LEU A 254 -7.24 -21.82 -10.62
N VAL A 255 -8.35 -21.62 -9.91
CA VAL A 255 -9.28 -22.72 -9.56
C VAL A 255 -10.58 -22.65 -10.37
N HIS A 256 -10.96 -21.48 -10.89
CA HIS A 256 -12.26 -21.32 -11.53
C HIS A 256 -12.18 -20.63 -12.89
N THR A 257 -12.60 -21.33 -13.93
CA THR A 257 -12.97 -20.79 -15.24
C THR A 257 -14.33 -20.07 -15.22
N SER A 258 -14.93 -19.90 -14.05
CA SER A 258 -16.25 -19.27 -13.89
C SER A 258 -16.19 -17.78 -14.25
N TYR A 259 -16.91 -17.46 -15.30
CA TYR A 259 -17.09 -16.10 -15.89
C TYR A 259 -17.74 -15.08 -14.93
N LYS A 260 -18.13 -15.49 -13.73
CA LYS A 260 -18.83 -14.66 -12.73
C LYS A 260 -17.91 -13.95 -11.74
N ASN A 261 -16.59 -14.15 -11.84
CA ASN A 261 -15.64 -13.49 -10.92
C ASN A 261 -15.38 -12.04 -11.35
N GLU A 262 -15.93 -11.07 -10.61
CA GLU A 262 -15.81 -9.64 -10.89
C GLU A 262 -14.36 -9.15 -10.98
N HIS A 263 -13.46 -9.68 -10.15
CA HIS A 263 -12.04 -9.28 -10.15
C HIS A 263 -11.29 -9.78 -11.38
N TRP A 264 -11.54 -11.04 -11.76
CA TRP A 264 -10.94 -11.60 -12.98
C TRP A 264 -11.52 -10.95 -14.22
N GLY A 265 -12.82 -10.63 -14.20
CA GLY A 265 -13.47 -9.83 -15.23
C GLY A 265 -12.84 -8.45 -15.39
N SER A 266 -12.56 -7.77 -14.28
CA SER A 266 -11.88 -6.44 -14.26
C SER A 266 -10.46 -6.51 -14.83
N TRP A 267 -9.69 -7.56 -14.52
CA TRP A 267 -8.36 -7.78 -15.10
C TRP A 267 -8.43 -7.97 -16.60
N ARG A 268 -9.36 -8.81 -17.09
CA ARG A 268 -9.57 -9.02 -18.53
C ARG A 268 -9.95 -7.74 -19.23
N GLY A 269 -10.89 -6.98 -18.67
CA GLY A 269 -11.27 -5.66 -19.19
C GLY A 269 -10.08 -4.72 -19.29
N GLY A 270 -9.24 -4.64 -18.26
CA GLY A 270 -8.01 -3.85 -18.28
C GLY A 270 -6.99 -4.33 -19.32
N ILE A 271 -6.75 -5.63 -19.43
CA ILE A 271 -5.86 -6.20 -20.46
C ILE A 271 -6.38 -5.87 -21.86
N GLN A 272 -7.68 -6.01 -22.08
CA GLN A 272 -8.30 -5.67 -23.36
C GLN A 272 -8.09 -4.20 -23.74
N GLN A 273 -8.29 -3.28 -22.79
CA GLN A 273 -8.03 -1.86 -23.00
C GLN A 273 -6.57 -1.59 -23.36
N GLY A 274 -5.64 -2.23 -22.64
CA GLY A 274 -4.21 -2.14 -22.96
C GLY A 274 -3.87 -2.67 -24.36
N LEU A 275 -4.51 -3.74 -24.80
CA LEU A 275 -4.32 -4.29 -26.15
C LEU A 275 -4.86 -3.38 -27.27
N LEU A 276 -5.87 -2.57 -26.99
CA LEU A 276 -6.36 -1.57 -27.96
C LEU A 276 -5.39 -0.41 -28.16
N THR A 277 -4.62 -0.06 -27.12
CA THR A 277 -3.66 1.05 -27.13
C THR A 277 -2.33 0.64 -26.47
N PRO A 278 -1.63 -0.38 -27.03
CA PRO A 278 -0.59 -1.09 -26.28
C PRO A 278 0.65 -0.25 -25.95
N ILE A 279 0.93 0.81 -26.71
CA ILE A 279 2.11 1.66 -26.50
C ILE A 279 1.78 2.85 -25.59
N LYS A 280 0.70 3.57 -25.90
CA LYS A 280 0.39 4.84 -25.22
C LYS A 280 -0.59 4.72 -24.05
N GLY A 281 -1.40 3.65 -23.99
CA GLY A 281 -2.50 3.52 -23.04
C GLY A 281 -3.68 4.45 -23.31
N ILE A 282 -4.68 4.41 -22.41
CA ILE A 282 -5.93 5.19 -22.51
C ILE A 282 -5.96 6.41 -21.58
N GLY A 283 -4.85 6.71 -20.91
CA GLY A 283 -4.71 7.81 -19.94
C GLY A 283 -5.02 7.40 -18.50
N PRO A 284 -4.42 8.10 -17.51
CA PRO A 284 -4.64 7.89 -16.08
C PRO A 284 -6.11 7.90 -15.69
N SER A 285 -6.57 6.87 -14.99
CA SER A 285 -7.98 6.63 -14.65
C SER A 285 -8.95 6.56 -15.86
N GLY A 286 -8.43 6.45 -17.08
CA GLY A 286 -9.19 6.38 -18.31
C GLY A 286 -10.08 5.13 -18.42
N THR A 287 -9.77 4.08 -17.67
CA THR A 287 -10.59 2.86 -17.57
C THR A 287 -12.07 3.16 -17.30
N ARG A 288 -12.36 4.16 -16.47
CA ARG A 288 -13.74 4.55 -16.10
C ARG A 288 -14.58 4.98 -17.30
N ASN A 289 -13.98 5.71 -18.23
CA ASN A 289 -14.69 6.33 -19.35
C ASN A 289 -14.67 5.43 -20.58
N THR A 290 -13.56 4.74 -20.82
CA THR A 290 -13.35 3.92 -22.01
C THR A 290 -14.06 2.56 -21.91
N CYS A 291 -14.22 2.02 -20.72
CA CYS A 291 -14.77 0.68 -20.53
C CYS A 291 -16.19 0.50 -21.10
N LYS A 292 -17.02 1.53 -21.06
CA LYS A 292 -18.40 1.51 -21.57
C LYS A 292 -18.47 1.39 -23.11
N ASN A 293 -17.41 1.80 -23.79
CA ASN A 293 -17.32 1.87 -25.26
C ASN A 293 -16.58 0.69 -25.87
N LEU A 294 -16.19 -0.31 -25.06
CA LEU A 294 -15.46 -1.48 -25.54
C LEU A 294 -16.40 -2.40 -26.33
N ASN A 295 -16.08 -2.57 -27.61
CA ASN A 295 -16.70 -3.60 -28.44
C ASN A 295 -16.16 -4.97 -28.04
N PRO A 296 -17.00 -6.00 -27.82
CA PRO A 296 -16.61 -7.27 -27.18
C PRO A 296 -15.79 -8.25 -28.05
N THR A 297 -15.16 -7.82 -29.13
CA THR A 297 -14.26 -8.65 -29.93
C THR A 297 -12.96 -8.93 -29.18
N LEU A 298 -13.07 -9.82 -28.19
CA LEU A 298 -11.91 -10.29 -27.43
C LEU A 298 -11.05 -11.27 -28.25
N PRO A 299 -9.72 -11.25 -28.08
CA PRO A 299 -8.89 -12.35 -28.57
C PRO A 299 -9.40 -13.67 -28.04
N LYS A 300 -9.40 -14.73 -28.87
CA LYS A 300 -9.88 -16.07 -28.50
C LYS A 300 -9.21 -16.66 -27.25
N TRP A 301 -7.98 -16.24 -26.94
CA TRP A 301 -7.22 -16.68 -25.76
C TRP A 301 -7.63 -15.94 -24.47
N LEU A 302 -8.49 -14.90 -24.56
CA LEU A 302 -9.00 -14.16 -23.42
C LEU A 302 -10.54 -14.34 -23.32
N PRO A 303 -11.05 -15.55 -23.07
CA PRO A 303 -12.47 -15.84 -23.05
C PRO A 303 -13.18 -15.22 -21.85
N GLY A 304 -14.42 -14.80 -22.02
CA GLY A 304 -15.34 -14.40 -20.96
C GLY A 304 -15.94 -13.01 -21.10
N MET A 305 -16.92 -12.70 -20.25
CA MET A 305 -17.60 -11.42 -20.24
C MET A 305 -16.66 -10.29 -19.78
N ASN A 306 -16.75 -9.16 -20.48
CA ASN A 306 -16.09 -7.93 -20.07
C ASN A 306 -16.79 -7.37 -18.82
N TYR A 307 -16.05 -7.25 -17.72
CA TYR A 307 -16.52 -6.52 -16.57
C TYR A 307 -15.99 -5.09 -16.63
N CYS A 308 -16.92 -4.16 -16.73
CA CYS A 308 -16.60 -2.74 -16.80
C CYS A 308 -16.62 -2.13 -15.40
N GLY A 309 -15.47 -2.14 -14.73
CA GLY A 309 -15.25 -1.50 -13.44
C GLY A 309 -14.57 -0.14 -13.55
N ASN A 310 -14.54 0.58 -12.44
CA ASN A 310 -13.84 1.88 -12.36
C ASN A 310 -12.31 1.77 -12.54
N HIS A 311 -11.74 0.59 -12.32
CA HIS A 311 -10.32 0.26 -12.46
C HIS A 311 -10.12 -1.27 -12.41
N PRO A 312 -9.02 -1.81 -12.94
CA PRO A 312 -8.78 -3.25 -13.03
C PRO A 312 -8.51 -3.95 -11.69
N HIS A 313 -8.44 -3.26 -10.56
CA HIS A 313 -8.06 -3.79 -9.24
C HIS A 313 -6.67 -4.46 -9.19
N ASN A 314 -5.78 -4.15 -10.13
CA ASN A 314 -4.41 -4.62 -10.18
C ASN A 314 -3.53 -3.54 -10.81
N PHE A 315 -2.46 -3.14 -10.14
CA PHE A 315 -1.60 -2.04 -10.60
C PHE A 315 -0.90 -2.35 -11.92
N TYR A 316 -0.46 -3.58 -12.13
CA TYR A 316 0.24 -3.97 -13.36
C TYR A 316 -0.69 -3.94 -14.58
N VAL A 317 -1.89 -4.49 -14.41
CA VAL A 317 -2.93 -4.45 -15.44
C VAL A 317 -3.36 -3.01 -15.71
N GLN A 318 -3.51 -2.19 -14.66
CA GLN A 318 -3.90 -0.79 -14.82
C GLN A 318 -2.81 0.03 -15.51
N LEU A 319 -1.55 -0.13 -15.14
CA LEU A 319 -0.43 0.54 -15.81
C LEU A 319 -0.37 0.17 -17.29
N PHE A 320 -0.57 -1.10 -17.63
CA PHE A 320 -0.66 -1.53 -19.02
C PHE A 320 -1.85 -0.89 -19.76
N ALA A 321 -3.03 -0.87 -19.15
CA ALA A 321 -4.21 -0.27 -19.75
C ALA A 321 -4.08 1.25 -19.93
N GLU A 322 -3.63 1.96 -18.89
CA GLU A 322 -3.73 3.42 -18.79
C GLU A 322 -2.46 4.16 -19.26
N ALA A 323 -1.28 3.53 -19.17
CA ALA A 323 0.00 4.10 -19.59
C ALA A 323 0.75 3.23 -20.64
N GLY A 324 0.11 2.17 -21.15
CA GLY A 324 0.68 1.25 -22.12
C GLY A 324 1.82 0.39 -21.58
N ILE A 325 2.47 -0.36 -22.48
CA ILE A 325 3.60 -1.24 -22.12
C ILE A 325 4.79 -0.45 -21.57
N ILE A 326 5.01 0.76 -22.07
CA ILE A 326 6.10 1.63 -21.62
C ILE A 326 5.85 2.04 -20.17
N GLY A 327 4.63 2.46 -19.83
CA GLY A 327 4.22 2.79 -18.46
C GLY A 327 4.32 1.58 -17.51
N LEU A 328 3.92 0.39 -17.97
CA LEU A 328 4.10 -0.84 -17.20
C LEU A 328 5.57 -1.13 -16.91
N ILE A 329 6.47 -1.00 -17.89
CA ILE A 329 7.92 -1.22 -17.71
C ILE A 329 8.47 -0.27 -16.65
N PHE A 330 8.24 1.05 -16.79
CA PHE A 330 8.72 2.03 -15.80
C PHE A 330 8.08 1.85 -14.42
N GLY A 331 6.82 1.44 -14.35
CA GLY A 331 6.17 1.06 -13.11
C GLY A 331 6.84 -0.14 -12.43
N CYS A 332 7.17 -1.18 -13.18
CA CYS A 332 7.91 -2.34 -12.67
C CYS A 332 9.32 -1.95 -12.20
N ILE A 333 10.04 -1.12 -12.97
CA ILE A 333 11.36 -0.62 -12.57
C ILE A 333 11.25 0.19 -11.26
N MET A 334 10.25 1.04 -11.12
CA MET A 334 9.97 1.79 -9.89
C MET A 334 9.73 0.85 -8.70
N PHE A 335 8.86 -0.14 -8.83
CA PHE A 335 8.55 -1.08 -7.76
C PHE A 335 9.79 -1.88 -7.33
N VAL A 336 10.51 -2.44 -8.28
CA VAL A 336 11.73 -3.21 -8.03
C VAL A 336 12.81 -2.33 -7.41
N SER A 337 13.03 -1.11 -7.89
CA SER A 337 14.04 -0.21 -7.35
C SER A 337 13.70 0.27 -5.93
N ILE A 338 12.42 0.47 -5.58
CA ILE A 338 11.99 0.73 -4.21
C ILE A 338 12.33 -0.48 -3.30
N ILE A 339 12.03 -1.70 -3.74
CA ILE A 339 12.35 -2.93 -2.99
C ILE A 339 13.86 -3.03 -2.78
N ILE A 340 14.66 -2.79 -3.83
CA ILE A 340 16.14 -2.82 -3.75
C ILE A 340 16.66 -1.75 -2.79
N THR A 341 16.12 -0.53 -2.84
CA THR A 341 16.49 0.56 -1.92
C THR A 341 16.25 0.15 -0.47
N CYS A 342 15.07 -0.40 -0.17
CA CYS A 342 14.76 -0.91 1.16
C CYS A 342 15.63 -2.12 1.55
N PHE A 343 16.00 -2.98 0.60
CA PHE A 343 16.89 -4.11 0.86
C PHE A 343 18.33 -3.66 1.16
N ARG A 344 18.82 -2.60 0.51
CA ARG A 344 20.12 -1.98 0.84
C ARG A 344 20.16 -1.48 2.28
N ALA A 345 19.07 -0.87 2.79
CA ALA A 345 18.97 -0.48 4.19
C ALA A 345 19.23 -1.65 5.16
N ARG A 346 18.74 -2.85 4.80
CA ARG A 346 19.02 -4.09 5.54
C ARG A 346 20.49 -4.46 5.51
N LEU A 347 21.15 -4.36 4.35
CA LEU A 347 22.58 -4.71 4.22
C LEU A 347 23.46 -3.80 5.05
N GLU A 348 23.13 -2.50 5.11
CA GLU A 348 23.89 -1.51 5.88
C GLU A 348 23.65 -1.63 7.41
N ASN A 349 22.43 -1.98 7.82
CA ASN A 349 21.99 -1.96 9.21
C ASN A 349 21.27 -3.25 9.63
N PHE A 350 21.90 -4.40 9.38
CA PHE A 350 21.30 -5.72 9.64
C PHE A 350 20.83 -5.92 11.08
N ASN A 351 21.49 -5.27 12.08
CA ASN A 351 21.14 -5.36 13.49
C ASN A 351 19.98 -4.44 13.91
N CYS A 352 19.41 -3.65 13.00
CA CYS A 352 18.28 -2.78 13.26
C CYS A 352 16.99 -3.43 12.72
N PRO A 353 15.98 -3.75 13.55
CA PRO A 353 14.73 -4.36 13.09
C PRO A 353 14.02 -3.55 12.02
N MET A 354 14.05 -2.21 12.12
CA MET A 354 13.44 -1.31 11.12
C MET A 354 14.09 -1.47 9.75
N ALA A 355 15.41 -1.42 9.68
CA ALA A 355 16.15 -1.57 8.43
C ALA A 355 16.06 -2.99 7.89
N ALA A 356 16.14 -3.99 8.76
CA ALA A 356 16.07 -5.40 8.37
C ALA A 356 14.74 -5.79 7.73
N THR A 357 13.63 -5.18 8.15
CA THR A 357 12.29 -5.49 7.62
C THR A 357 11.77 -4.48 6.60
N ALA A 358 12.52 -3.42 6.31
CA ALA A 358 12.08 -2.33 5.43
C ALA A 358 11.58 -2.82 4.05
N PHE A 359 12.30 -3.75 3.41
CA PHE A 359 11.96 -4.24 2.08
C PHE A 359 10.72 -5.17 2.06
N VAL A 360 10.30 -5.70 3.21
CA VAL A 360 9.09 -6.51 3.33
C VAL A 360 7.85 -5.67 3.04
N VAL A 361 7.89 -4.38 3.38
CA VAL A 361 6.78 -3.44 3.16
C VAL A 361 6.45 -3.29 1.67
N PRO A 362 7.35 -2.79 0.80
CA PRO A 362 7.05 -2.68 -0.62
C PRO A 362 6.85 -4.04 -1.30
N LEU A 363 7.53 -5.10 -0.85
CA LEU A 363 7.32 -6.45 -1.39
C LEU A 363 5.87 -6.93 -1.15
N GLY A 364 5.32 -6.68 0.04
CA GLY A 364 3.93 -6.96 0.34
C GLY A 364 2.96 -6.04 -0.41
N LEU A 365 3.27 -4.75 -0.53
CA LEU A 365 2.40 -3.77 -1.18
C LEU A 365 2.40 -3.85 -2.71
N PHE A 366 3.47 -4.31 -3.35
CA PHE A 366 3.57 -4.44 -4.80
C PHE A 366 3.50 -5.90 -5.29
N PHE A 367 2.96 -6.80 -4.46
CA PHE A 367 2.82 -8.20 -4.89
C PHE A 367 1.88 -8.31 -6.11
N PRO A 368 2.30 -8.97 -7.22
CA PRO A 368 1.59 -8.89 -8.51
C PRO A 368 0.15 -9.41 -8.51
N LEU A 369 -0.18 -10.36 -7.65
CA LEU A 369 -1.52 -10.95 -7.57
C LEU A 369 -2.45 -10.22 -6.57
N GLN A 370 -2.03 -9.08 -6.07
CA GLN A 370 -2.77 -8.33 -5.08
C GLN A 370 -3.89 -7.51 -5.73
N GLN A 371 -5.03 -7.49 -5.07
CA GLN A 371 -6.15 -6.64 -5.45
C GLN A 371 -5.98 -5.27 -4.79
N PHE A 372 -5.80 -4.25 -5.59
CA PHE A 372 -5.65 -2.87 -5.14
C PHE A 372 -6.84 -2.00 -5.60
N GLY A 373 -6.97 -0.83 -4.96
CA GLY A 373 -7.67 0.30 -5.55
C GLY A 373 -6.97 0.81 -6.82
N SER A 374 -7.43 1.93 -7.34
CA SER A 374 -6.82 2.53 -8.53
C SER A 374 -5.38 3.00 -8.26
N PHE A 375 -4.46 2.72 -9.20
CA PHE A 375 -3.09 3.20 -9.19
C PHE A 375 -3.00 4.74 -9.21
N TYR A 376 -3.90 5.40 -9.93
CA TYR A 376 -4.01 6.86 -9.96
C TYR A 376 -5.04 7.41 -8.96
N GLY A 377 -5.72 6.54 -8.19
CA GLY A 377 -6.69 6.95 -7.18
C GLY A 377 -6.01 7.55 -5.94
N GLN A 378 -6.70 8.46 -5.26
CA GLN A 378 -6.17 9.17 -4.10
C GLN A 378 -6.01 8.26 -2.87
N TRP A 379 -7.13 7.78 -2.35
CA TRP A 379 -7.21 7.20 -1.00
C TRP A 379 -6.30 5.98 -0.79
N GLY A 380 -6.32 5.03 -1.72
CA GLY A 380 -5.46 3.85 -1.64
C GLY A 380 -3.97 4.18 -1.68
N ASN A 381 -3.60 5.16 -2.51
CA ASN A 381 -2.22 5.61 -2.64
C ASN A 381 -1.72 6.38 -1.42
N LEU A 382 -2.56 7.16 -0.74
CA LEU A 382 -2.19 7.82 0.51
C LEU A 382 -1.62 6.80 1.51
N PHE A 383 -2.32 5.68 1.75
CA PHE A 383 -1.87 4.63 2.66
C PHE A 383 -0.61 3.91 2.17
N ILE A 384 -0.55 3.59 0.87
CA ILE A 384 0.58 2.87 0.27
C ILE A 384 1.84 3.71 0.34
N TRP A 385 1.78 4.96 -0.11
CA TRP A 385 2.95 5.82 -0.16
C TRP A 385 3.41 6.28 1.21
N PHE A 386 2.53 6.36 2.20
CA PHE A 386 2.93 6.56 3.58
C PHE A 386 3.82 5.41 4.09
N ALA A 387 3.40 4.16 3.86
CA ALA A 387 4.18 2.99 4.27
C ALA A 387 5.51 2.89 3.49
N ILE A 388 5.49 3.15 2.19
CA ILE A 388 6.69 3.16 1.34
C ILE A 388 7.65 4.25 1.77
N ALA A 389 7.17 5.47 2.02
CA ALA A 389 7.98 6.59 2.48
C ALA A 389 8.75 6.24 3.77
N PHE A 390 8.07 5.61 4.73
CA PHE A 390 8.74 5.13 5.93
C PHE A 390 9.76 4.01 5.62
N ALA A 391 9.42 3.08 4.74
CA ALA A 391 10.32 1.97 4.39
C ALA A 391 11.59 2.45 3.68
N ILE A 392 11.50 3.32 2.67
CA ILE A 392 12.67 3.84 1.96
C ILE A 392 13.52 4.77 2.83
N SER A 393 12.93 5.44 3.82
CA SER A 393 13.67 6.29 4.76
C SER A 393 14.66 5.51 5.64
N GLN A 394 14.57 4.18 5.68
CA GLN A 394 15.57 3.36 6.39
C GLN A 394 16.91 3.30 5.65
N TYR A 395 16.95 3.58 4.35
CA TYR A 395 18.17 3.71 3.55
C TYR A 395 18.61 5.17 3.51
N GLN A 396 19.85 5.43 3.93
CA GLN A 396 20.43 6.77 4.01
C GLN A 396 21.58 6.99 3.02
N GLY A 397 21.95 5.96 2.24
CA GLY A 397 22.93 6.06 1.16
C GLY A 397 22.31 6.67 -0.11
N TRP A 398 23.16 7.33 -0.91
CA TRP A 398 22.82 7.96 -2.20
C TRP A 398 23.49 7.24 -3.35
#